data_32d5b843735d370e6cfc14ae8aad3391
#
_entry.id   32d5b843735d370e6cfc14ae8aad3391
#
_cell.length_a   1.000
_cell.length_b   1.000
_cell.length_c   1.000
_cell.angle_alpha   90.00
_cell.angle_beta   90.00
_cell.angle_gamma   90.00
#
_symmetry.space_group_name_H-M   'P 1'
#
loop_
_entity.id
_entity.type
_entity.pdbx_description
1 polymer ?
#
loop_
_entity_poly.entity_id
_entity_poly.type
_entity_poly.pdbx_seq_one_letter_code
_entity_poly.pdbx_strand_id
1 'polypeptide(L)'
;MFSFVLLYHYAIDHTMPPKGNTTIAPIMGISRHRLLTDGRGVTTLVGMYGCPLNCAYCLNNQCHKPDGIWQHLSPQELYAKVCIDDIYYRSTGGGITFGGGEPALHSQFIKEFALLNKQGWHITLETSLNVPTLHIERLLDVVDEYIIDIKTLNPTTYKVYTGQSIEPVLENLRYLIERNKGTHITLRIPLIPGYNTAEEVTKTQNELQKMGITHFDTFTYITNTTHRAQSNGKSGKSTCNVLKKIRTIIAEANNIPYTPVLCTHTLCTMGNCPMCEKELAWLTQQINLKNAPIL
;
A
#
# COMPACT_ATOMS: atom_id res chain seq x y z
N MET A 1 -3.69 -12.83 38.68
CA MET A 1 -3.94 -11.63 37.89
C MET A 1 -2.57 -11.01 37.56
N PHE A 2 -1.88 -11.55 36.55
CA PHE A 2 -0.60 -11.02 36.07
C PHE A 2 -0.70 -10.88 34.56
N SER A 3 -0.68 -9.62 34.13
CA SER A 3 -0.68 -9.21 32.73
C SER A 3 0.72 -9.47 32.16
N PHE A 4 0.88 -10.52 31.33
CA PHE A 4 2.08 -10.73 30.56
C PHE A 4 2.01 -9.88 29.28
N VAL A 5 2.51 -8.67 29.34
CA VAL A 5 2.93 -7.92 28.17
C VAL A 5 4.28 -8.50 27.75
N LEU A 6 4.29 -9.43 26.79
CA LEU A 6 5.51 -9.89 26.14
C LEU A 6 6.06 -8.73 25.28
N LEU A 7 7.00 -8.01 25.82
CA LEU A 7 7.87 -7.09 25.09
C LEU A 7 8.75 -7.92 24.13
N TYR A 8 8.41 -7.90 22.85
CA TYR A 8 9.29 -8.35 21.80
C TYR A 8 10.46 -7.38 21.71
N HIS A 9 11.56 -7.73 22.37
CA HIS A 9 12.86 -7.10 22.11
C HIS A 9 13.44 -7.77 20.86
N TYR A 10 13.11 -7.22 19.69
CA TYR A 10 13.98 -7.35 18.53
C TYR A 10 15.26 -6.58 18.89
N ALA A 11 16.40 -7.23 18.80
CA ALA A 11 17.69 -6.56 18.84
C ALA A 11 17.76 -5.64 17.61
N ILE A 12 17.26 -4.43 17.75
CA ILE A 12 17.49 -3.34 16.81
C ILE A 12 18.94 -2.97 17.02
N ASP A 13 19.77 -3.22 16.02
CA ASP A 13 21.14 -2.70 15.98
C ASP A 13 21.05 -1.16 16.13
N HIS A 14 21.48 -0.67 17.29
CA HIS A 14 21.35 0.73 17.70
C HIS A 14 22.42 1.62 17.06
N THR A 15 22.59 1.55 15.75
CA THR A 15 23.16 2.68 15.01
C THR A 15 22.02 3.62 14.60
N MET A 16 21.42 4.26 15.58
CA MET A 16 20.49 5.36 15.30
C MET A 16 21.21 6.46 14.54
N PRO A 17 20.65 6.95 13.40
CA PRO A 17 21.12 8.21 12.83
C PRO A 17 20.98 9.33 13.89
N PRO A 18 21.83 10.37 13.84
CA PRO A 18 21.83 11.43 14.83
C PRO A 18 20.45 12.06 14.94
N LYS A 19 20.07 12.50 16.16
CA LYS A 19 18.80 13.18 16.51
C LYS A 19 18.60 14.44 15.67
N GLY A 20 18.20 14.28 14.39
CA GLY A 20 17.54 15.29 13.60
C GLY A 20 16.03 15.19 13.85
N ASN A 21 15.29 16.25 13.64
CA ASN A 21 13.84 16.27 13.79
C ASN A 21 13.22 15.06 13.08
N THR A 22 12.70 14.10 13.81
CA THR A 22 12.02 12.91 13.25
C THR A 22 10.78 13.41 12.52
N THR A 23 10.66 13.07 11.24
CA THR A 23 9.47 13.38 10.44
C THR A 23 8.26 12.67 11.02
N ILE A 24 7.16 13.40 11.19
CA ILE A 24 5.88 12.85 11.63
C ILE A 24 4.87 13.02 10.50
N ALA A 25 4.13 11.97 10.18
CA ALA A 25 3.07 12.03 9.19
C ALA A 25 1.70 11.66 9.78
N PRO A 26 0.63 12.35 9.36
CA PRO A 26 -0.73 11.98 9.71
C PRO A 26 -1.17 10.78 8.87
N ILE A 27 -1.59 9.70 9.54
CA ILE A 27 -2.04 8.45 8.94
C ILE A 27 -3.56 8.31 9.14
N MET A 28 -4.29 7.99 8.08
CA MET A 28 -5.74 7.73 8.13
C MET A 28 -6.06 6.31 8.62
N GLY A 29 -5.17 5.37 8.40
CA GLY A 29 -5.33 3.98 8.82
C GLY A 29 -4.31 3.05 8.16
N ILE A 30 -4.27 1.83 8.68
CA ILE A 30 -3.42 0.75 8.16
C ILE A 30 -4.32 -0.44 7.84
N SER A 31 -4.28 -0.91 6.59
CA SER A 31 -5.03 -2.08 6.13
C SER A 31 -4.07 -3.19 5.76
N ARG A 32 -3.94 -4.18 6.65
CA ARG A 32 -3.04 -5.34 6.48
C ARG A 32 -3.64 -6.38 5.53
N HIS A 33 -2.79 -7.26 5.02
CA HIS A 33 -3.16 -8.45 4.25
C HIS A 33 -3.95 -8.15 2.97
N ARG A 34 -3.53 -7.14 2.25
CA ARG A 34 -4.04 -6.87 0.91
C ARG A 34 -3.43 -7.88 -0.06
N LEU A 35 -4.26 -8.53 -0.87
CA LEU A 35 -3.84 -9.59 -1.78
C LEU A 35 -3.98 -9.12 -3.23
N LEU A 36 -2.87 -8.74 -3.87
CA LEU A 36 -2.80 -8.36 -5.29
C LEU A 36 -3.67 -7.15 -5.70
N THR A 37 -4.17 -6.37 -4.75
CA THR A 37 -5.01 -5.20 -5.04
C THR A 37 -4.22 -3.90 -5.09
N ASP A 38 -3.17 -3.82 -4.28
CA ASP A 38 -2.40 -2.58 -4.06
C ASP A 38 -0.89 -2.91 -4.14
N GLY A 39 -0.44 -3.54 -5.22
CA GLY A 39 0.92 -4.03 -5.43
C GLY A 39 0.99 -5.56 -5.47
N ARG A 40 2.21 -6.10 -5.57
CA ARG A 40 2.47 -7.54 -5.67
C ARG A 40 2.40 -8.26 -4.32
N GLY A 41 2.10 -9.54 -4.34
CA GLY A 41 2.15 -10.41 -3.16
C GLY A 41 1.16 -10.00 -2.06
N VAL A 42 1.57 -10.18 -0.81
CA VAL A 42 0.85 -9.69 0.36
C VAL A 42 1.36 -8.30 0.71
N THR A 43 0.47 -7.32 0.76
CA THR A 43 0.83 -5.93 1.09
C THR A 43 0.06 -5.41 2.29
N THR A 44 0.62 -4.39 2.92
CA THR A 44 -0.08 -3.54 3.88
C THR A 44 -0.23 -2.14 3.28
N LEU A 45 -1.48 -1.70 3.13
CA LEU A 45 -1.80 -0.35 2.69
C LEU A 45 -1.76 0.61 3.88
N VAL A 46 -0.92 1.63 3.77
CA VAL A 46 -0.81 2.76 4.70
C VAL A 46 -1.53 3.95 4.07
N GLY A 47 -2.68 4.29 4.62
CA GLY A 47 -3.50 5.43 4.16
C GLY A 47 -2.94 6.75 4.69
N MET A 48 -2.31 7.55 3.81
CA MET A 48 -1.77 8.87 4.13
C MET A 48 -2.86 9.93 4.09
N TYR A 49 -2.82 10.88 5.03
CA TYR A 49 -3.76 11.98 5.10
C TYR A 49 -3.31 13.16 4.23
N GLY A 50 -4.28 13.90 3.68
CA GLY A 50 -4.07 15.05 2.80
C GLY A 50 -4.06 14.64 1.32
N CYS A 51 -4.68 15.46 0.49
CA CYS A 51 -4.69 15.31 -0.97
C CYS A 51 -4.87 16.68 -1.62
N PRO A 52 -4.14 17.01 -2.70
CA PRO A 52 -4.34 18.26 -3.42
C PRO A 52 -5.60 18.22 -4.30
N LEU A 53 -6.11 17.02 -4.63
CA LEU A 53 -7.29 16.83 -5.45
C LEU A 53 -8.56 16.84 -4.60
N ASN A 54 -9.66 17.32 -5.19
CA ASN A 54 -11.01 17.24 -4.62
C ASN A 54 -11.93 16.47 -5.57
N CYS A 55 -11.61 15.19 -5.81
CA CYS A 55 -12.32 14.36 -6.78
C CYS A 55 -13.81 14.20 -6.42
N ALA A 56 -14.70 14.36 -7.39
CA ALA A 56 -16.15 14.30 -7.19
C ALA A 56 -16.62 12.95 -6.57
N TYR A 57 -15.98 11.84 -6.90
CA TYR A 57 -16.27 10.50 -6.36
C TYR A 57 -15.11 9.96 -5.51
N CYS A 58 -14.55 10.78 -4.62
CA CYS A 58 -13.44 10.37 -3.77
C CYS A 58 -13.87 9.26 -2.80
N LEU A 59 -13.21 8.10 -2.84
CA LEU A 59 -13.43 6.98 -1.90
C LEU A 59 -12.79 7.23 -0.53
N ASN A 60 -11.83 8.14 -0.47
CA ASN A 60 -11.05 8.48 0.73
C ASN A 60 -11.27 9.95 1.13
N ASN A 61 -12.51 10.45 1.03
CA ASN A 61 -12.82 11.86 1.32
C ASN A 61 -12.50 12.29 2.76
N GLN A 62 -12.28 11.34 3.67
CA GLN A 62 -11.76 11.59 5.02
C GLN A 62 -10.35 12.20 5.01
N CYS A 63 -9.59 12.09 3.90
CA CYS A 63 -8.27 12.74 3.77
C CYS A 63 -8.32 14.28 3.79
N HIS A 64 -9.51 14.87 3.69
CA HIS A 64 -9.75 16.32 3.76
C HIS A 64 -10.42 16.76 5.07
N LYS A 65 -10.75 15.82 5.96
CA LYS A 65 -11.51 16.10 7.18
C LYS A 65 -10.59 16.05 8.40
N PRO A 66 -10.72 16.97 9.38
CA PRO A 66 -9.86 16.96 10.57
C PRO A 66 -9.94 15.65 11.37
N ASP A 67 -11.09 14.98 11.38
CA ASP A 67 -11.33 13.69 12.04
C ASP A 67 -10.90 12.48 11.19
N GLY A 68 -10.35 12.70 9.99
CA GLY A 68 -9.84 11.66 9.12
C GLY A 68 -8.48 11.09 9.53
N ILE A 69 -7.79 11.73 10.49
CA ILE A 69 -6.50 11.29 10.98
C ILE A 69 -6.71 10.27 12.10
N TRP A 70 -6.24 9.03 11.86
CA TRP A 70 -6.24 7.99 12.89
C TRP A 70 -5.10 8.22 13.90
N GLN A 71 -3.87 8.39 13.42
CA GLN A 71 -2.67 8.61 14.24
C GLN A 71 -1.64 9.49 13.50
N HIS A 72 -0.83 10.18 14.28
CA HIS A 72 0.41 10.77 13.81
C HIS A 72 1.54 9.82 14.16
N LEU A 73 2.29 9.35 13.16
CA LEU A 73 3.36 8.37 13.35
C LEU A 73 4.69 8.89 12.80
N SER A 74 5.76 8.51 13.47
CA SER A 74 7.11 8.53 12.91
C SER A 74 7.34 7.32 11.99
N PRO A 75 8.34 7.34 11.10
CA PRO A 75 8.72 6.17 10.30
C PRO A 75 9.02 4.93 11.16
N GLN A 76 9.65 5.10 12.32
CA GLN A 76 9.99 4.04 13.26
C GLN A 76 8.74 3.41 13.89
N GLU A 77 7.77 4.23 14.29
CA GLU A 77 6.51 3.75 14.86
C GLU A 77 5.67 3.02 13.79
N LEU A 78 5.66 3.52 12.55
CA LEU A 78 5.02 2.81 11.45
C LEU A 78 5.70 1.46 11.20
N TYR A 79 7.04 1.44 11.13
CA TYR A 79 7.81 0.22 10.92
C TYR A 79 7.48 -0.82 12.00
N ALA A 80 7.47 -0.43 13.27
CA ALA A 80 7.12 -1.31 14.39
C ALA A 80 5.71 -1.90 14.28
N LYS A 81 4.76 -1.16 13.67
CA LYS A 81 3.38 -1.65 13.47
C LYS A 81 3.25 -2.65 12.33
N VAL A 82 4.05 -2.52 11.26
CA VAL A 82 3.90 -3.35 10.06
C VAL A 82 4.87 -4.52 9.98
N CYS A 83 5.95 -4.51 10.76
CA CYS A 83 6.97 -5.58 10.77
C CYS A 83 6.44 -6.94 11.24
N ILE A 84 5.28 -6.98 11.88
CA ILE A 84 4.62 -8.24 12.28
C ILE A 84 4.33 -9.14 11.05
N ASP A 85 4.17 -8.55 9.87
CA ASP A 85 3.85 -9.25 8.62
C ASP A 85 5.10 -9.55 7.76
N ASP A 86 6.31 -9.34 8.28
CA ASP A 86 7.58 -9.51 7.56
C ASP A 86 7.67 -10.81 6.76
N ILE A 87 7.32 -11.95 7.38
CA ILE A 87 7.42 -13.24 6.69
C ILE A 87 6.46 -13.37 5.51
N TYR A 88 5.32 -12.68 5.52
CA TYR A 88 4.43 -12.62 4.37
C TYR A 88 5.00 -11.76 3.25
N TYR A 89 5.55 -10.59 3.58
CA TYR A 89 6.13 -9.71 2.56
C TYR A 89 7.29 -10.40 1.85
N ARG A 90 8.23 -10.93 2.60
CA ARG A 90 9.42 -11.59 2.05
C ARG A 90 9.10 -12.84 1.25
N SER A 91 8.17 -13.68 1.72
CA SER A 91 7.80 -14.93 1.03
C SER A 91 6.97 -14.72 -0.23
N THR A 92 6.33 -13.57 -0.39
CA THR A 92 5.46 -13.29 -1.55
C THR A 92 5.99 -12.19 -2.46
N GLY A 93 7.13 -11.59 -2.12
CA GLY A 93 7.65 -10.40 -2.81
C GLY A 93 6.75 -9.17 -2.62
N GLY A 94 5.97 -9.15 -1.54
CA GLY A 94 5.10 -8.04 -1.16
C GLY A 94 5.77 -7.01 -0.26
N GLY A 95 4.97 -6.19 0.43
CA GLY A 95 5.52 -5.15 1.30
C GLY A 95 4.52 -4.06 1.67
N ILE A 96 4.94 -2.82 1.53
CA ILE A 96 4.16 -1.65 1.96
C ILE A 96 3.70 -0.84 0.76
N THR A 97 2.40 -0.57 0.73
CA THR A 97 1.81 0.38 -0.23
C THR A 97 1.40 1.64 0.51
N PHE A 98 1.96 2.76 0.10
CA PHE A 98 1.52 4.08 0.55
C PHE A 98 0.47 4.61 -0.41
N GLY A 99 -0.73 4.94 0.12
CA GLY A 99 -1.87 5.39 -0.68
C GLY A 99 -2.85 6.20 0.18
N GLY A 100 -4.13 6.17 -0.16
CA GLY A 100 -5.20 6.82 0.62
C GLY A 100 -5.56 8.21 0.12
N GLY A 101 -4.95 9.28 0.66
CA GLY A 101 -4.98 10.61 0.09
C GLY A 101 -3.95 10.73 -1.04
N GLU A 102 -3.01 11.68 -0.92
CA GLU A 102 -1.85 11.76 -1.82
C GLU A 102 -0.57 11.51 -1.03
N PRO A 103 -0.04 10.27 -1.05
CA PRO A 103 1.11 9.89 -0.23
C PRO A 103 2.39 10.64 -0.61
N ALA A 104 2.53 11.09 -1.88
CA ALA A 104 3.72 11.82 -2.31
C ALA A 104 3.92 13.15 -1.55
N LEU A 105 2.87 13.76 -1.00
CA LEU A 105 2.99 14.91 -0.10
C LEU A 105 3.88 14.62 1.13
N HIS A 106 3.94 13.36 1.54
CA HIS A 106 4.73 12.87 2.67
C HIS A 106 6.02 12.19 2.23
N SER A 107 6.59 12.60 1.09
CA SER A 107 7.77 11.98 0.47
C SER A 107 8.97 11.84 1.39
N GLN A 108 9.21 12.80 2.29
CA GLN A 108 10.30 12.71 3.27
C GLN A 108 10.07 11.57 4.28
N PHE A 109 8.86 11.46 4.80
CA PHE A 109 8.46 10.37 5.70
C PHE A 109 8.64 8.99 5.03
N ILE A 110 8.17 8.85 3.77
CA ILE A 110 8.28 7.60 3.01
C ILE A 110 9.75 7.24 2.77
N LYS A 111 10.59 8.22 2.42
CA LYS A 111 12.03 8.02 2.25
C LYS A 111 12.69 7.55 3.54
N GLU A 112 12.39 8.18 4.68
CA GLU A 112 12.92 7.77 5.99
C GLU A 112 12.44 6.37 6.38
N PHE A 113 11.17 6.03 6.12
CA PHE A 113 10.65 4.67 6.31
C PHE A 113 11.41 3.65 5.45
N ALA A 114 11.63 3.95 4.18
CA ALA A 114 12.35 3.07 3.26
C ALA A 114 13.78 2.76 3.74
N LEU A 115 14.45 3.73 4.37
CA LEU A 115 15.78 3.53 4.95
C LEU A 115 15.79 2.56 6.16
N LEU A 116 14.65 2.36 6.82
CA LEU A 116 14.49 1.37 7.90
C LEU A 116 14.24 -0.03 7.34
N ASN A 117 13.80 -0.16 6.11
CA ASN A 117 13.43 -1.41 5.46
C ASN A 117 14.65 -2.24 5.06
N LYS A 118 15.35 -2.81 6.04
CA LYS A 118 16.53 -3.66 5.82
C LYS A 118 16.17 -5.05 5.29
N GLN A 119 14.92 -5.47 5.40
CA GLN A 119 14.39 -6.74 4.93
C GLN A 119 14.12 -6.77 3.43
N GLY A 120 14.13 -5.61 2.76
CA GLY A 120 13.88 -5.49 1.33
C GLY A 120 12.41 -5.71 0.96
N TRP A 121 11.46 -5.26 1.80
CA TRP A 121 10.04 -5.25 1.44
C TRP A 121 9.81 -4.34 0.24
N HIS A 122 8.95 -4.77 -0.65
CA HIS A 122 8.57 -3.98 -1.81
C HIS A 122 7.81 -2.73 -1.39
N ILE A 123 8.21 -1.56 -1.90
CA ILE A 123 7.54 -0.29 -1.62
C ILE A 123 6.78 0.17 -2.85
N THR A 124 5.47 0.23 -2.72
CA THR A 124 4.55 0.70 -3.77
C THR A 124 3.99 2.08 -3.39
N LEU A 125 3.92 2.99 -4.36
CA LEU A 125 3.27 4.29 -4.21
C LEU A 125 2.00 4.36 -5.07
N GLU A 126 0.84 4.47 -4.43
CA GLU A 126 -0.45 4.70 -5.09
C GLU A 126 -0.75 6.20 -5.08
N THR A 127 -0.57 6.87 -6.22
CA THR A 127 -0.52 8.34 -6.33
C THR A 127 -1.31 8.87 -7.52
N SER A 128 -1.78 10.11 -7.42
CA SER A 128 -2.30 10.86 -8.56
C SER A 128 -1.20 11.58 -9.35
N LEU A 129 0.03 11.64 -8.84
CA LEU A 129 1.14 12.47 -9.30
C LEU A 129 0.86 13.99 -9.32
N ASN A 130 -0.26 14.47 -8.81
CA ASN A 130 -0.58 15.90 -8.81
C ASN A 130 0.09 16.62 -7.63
N VAL A 131 1.42 16.63 -7.65
CA VAL A 131 2.28 17.23 -6.63
C VAL A 131 3.47 17.92 -7.29
N PRO A 132 4.17 18.83 -6.60
CA PRO A 132 5.46 19.34 -7.08
C PRO A 132 6.48 18.23 -7.34
N THR A 133 7.23 18.31 -8.44
CA THR A 133 8.17 17.28 -8.91
C THR A 133 9.21 16.88 -7.84
N LEU A 134 9.60 17.82 -6.98
CA LEU A 134 10.51 17.54 -5.86
C LEU A 134 10.07 16.37 -4.97
N HIS A 135 8.75 16.16 -4.81
CA HIS A 135 8.24 15.02 -4.04
C HIS A 135 8.49 13.70 -4.75
N ILE A 136 8.32 13.66 -6.07
CA ILE A 136 8.58 12.47 -6.88
C ILE A 136 10.07 12.19 -6.97
N GLU A 137 10.89 13.22 -7.19
CA GLU A 137 12.34 13.11 -7.19
C GLU A 137 12.88 12.49 -5.91
N ARG A 138 12.37 12.91 -4.74
CA ARG A 138 12.77 12.36 -3.43
C ARG A 138 12.48 10.87 -3.30
N LEU A 139 11.45 10.37 -3.98
CA LEU A 139 10.98 8.99 -3.90
C LEU A 139 11.60 8.07 -4.96
N LEU A 140 12.30 8.62 -5.96
CA LEU A 140 12.77 7.87 -7.12
C LEU A 140 13.59 6.62 -6.78
N ASP A 141 14.48 6.73 -5.77
CA ASP A 141 15.39 5.65 -5.40
C ASP A 141 14.84 4.68 -4.35
N VAL A 142 13.66 4.97 -3.79
CA VAL A 142 13.11 4.20 -2.67
C VAL A 142 11.75 3.57 -2.97
N VAL A 143 11.10 3.94 -4.07
CA VAL A 143 9.85 3.35 -4.55
C VAL A 143 10.16 2.35 -5.67
N ASP A 144 9.71 1.11 -5.47
CA ASP A 144 9.89 0.02 -6.43
C ASP A 144 8.82 0.02 -7.51
N GLU A 145 7.57 0.37 -7.16
CA GLU A 145 6.43 0.36 -8.07
C GLU A 145 5.53 1.56 -7.84
N TYR A 146 5.04 2.14 -8.94
CA TYR A 146 4.08 3.23 -8.94
C TYR A 146 2.73 2.75 -9.49
N ILE A 147 1.67 2.90 -8.72
CA ILE A 147 0.29 2.75 -9.16
C ILE A 147 -0.28 4.15 -9.32
N ILE A 148 -0.48 4.59 -10.56
CA ILE A 148 -0.82 5.97 -10.85
C ILE A 148 -2.25 6.06 -11.37
N ASP A 149 -3.08 6.83 -10.69
CA ASP A 149 -4.46 7.09 -11.06
C ASP A 149 -4.57 8.24 -12.07
N ILE A 150 -4.62 7.93 -13.36
CA ILE A 150 -4.92 8.89 -14.44
C ILE A 150 -6.43 8.96 -14.66
N LYS A 151 -7.08 10.03 -14.20
CA LYS A 151 -8.55 10.16 -14.29
C LYS A 151 -9.02 10.38 -15.73
N THR A 152 -8.29 11.18 -16.49
CA THR A 152 -8.48 11.47 -17.93
C THR A 152 -7.30 12.33 -18.39
N LEU A 153 -6.99 12.29 -19.69
CA LEU A 153 -6.03 13.25 -20.31
C LEU A 153 -6.73 14.52 -20.83
N ASN A 154 -8.05 14.60 -20.82
CA ASN A 154 -8.78 15.82 -21.18
C ASN A 154 -8.64 16.85 -20.06
N PRO A 155 -7.98 18.01 -20.28
CA PRO A 155 -7.71 18.98 -19.22
C PRO A 155 -8.96 19.59 -18.61
N THR A 156 -9.99 19.81 -19.42
CA THR A 156 -11.27 20.36 -18.95
C THR A 156 -11.99 19.37 -18.04
N THR A 157 -12.13 18.13 -18.49
CA THR A 157 -12.74 17.05 -17.70
C THR A 157 -11.94 16.79 -16.42
N TYR A 158 -10.60 16.75 -16.52
CA TYR A 158 -9.74 16.57 -15.36
C TYR A 158 -9.98 17.66 -14.29
N LYS A 159 -10.00 18.94 -14.73
CA LYS A 159 -10.24 20.07 -13.83
C LYS A 159 -11.63 20.04 -13.20
N VAL A 160 -12.67 19.70 -13.98
CA VAL A 160 -14.04 19.60 -13.46
C VAL A 160 -14.17 18.46 -12.44
N TYR A 161 -13.49 17.32 -12.69
CA TYR A 161 -13.56 16.16 -11.82
C TYR A 161 -12.73 16.30 -10.55
N THR A 162 -11.51 16.87 -10.65
CA THR A 162 -10.52 16.89 -9.56
C THR A 162 -10.35 18.23 -8.87
N GLY A 163 -10.80 19.31 -9.49
CA GLY A 163 -10.57 20.69 -9.04
C GLY A 163 -9.19 21.26 -9.38
N GLN A 164 -8.29 20.48 -10.01
CA GLN A 164 -6.90 20.83 -10.26
C GLN A 164 -6.55 20.75 -11.76
N SER A 165 -5.38 21.31 -12.12
CA SER A 165 -4.78 21.12 -13.43
C SER A 165 -4.14 19.76 -13.58
N ILE A 166 -4.12 19.22 -14.81
CA ILE A 166 -3.45 17.95 -15.14
C ILE A 166 -1.94 18.13 -15.38
N GLU A 167 -1.45 19.33 -15.63
CA GLU A 167 -0.06 19.58 -16.02
C GLU A 167 0.96 18.96 -15.06
N PRO A 168 0.83 19.09 -13.72
CA PRO A 168 1.77 18.44 -12.79
C PRO A 168 1.81 16.92 -12.93
N VAL A 169 0.68 16.30 -13.26
CA VAL A 169 0.60 14.84 -13.47
C VAL A 169 1.41 14.45 -14.70
N LEU A 170 1.25 15.18 -15.81
CA LEU A 170 1.96 14.89 -17.06
C LEU A 170 3.46 15.17 -16.94
N GLU A 171 3.84 16.23 -16.23
CA GLU A 171 5.24 16.55 -15.93
C GLU A 171 5.90 15.42 -15.12
N ASN A 172 5.30 15.03 -14.03
CA ASN A 172 5.80 13.97 -13.17
C ASN A 172 5.83 12.59 -13.86
N LEU A 173 4.83 12.29 -14.69
CA LEU A 173 4.82 11.06 -15.47
C LEU A 173 5.99 11.01 -16.47
N ARG A 174 6.23 12.10 -17.22
CA ARG A 174 7.40 12.19 -18.11
C ARG A 174 8.70 12.05 -17.33
N TYR A 175 8.82 12.73 -16.19
CA TYR A 175 10.00 12.65 -15.33
C TYR A 175 10.30 11.20 -14.91
N LEU A 176 9.27 10.42 -14.50
CA LEU A 176 9.44 9.01 -14.15
C LEU A 176 9.88 8.16 -15.36
N ILE A 177 9.29 8.38 -16.53
CA ILE A 177 9.65 7.66 -17.76
C ILE A 177 11.11 7.94 -18.15
N GLU A 178 11.52 9.20 -18.14
CA GLU A 178 12.90 9.63 -18.45
C GLU A 178 13.95 9.04 -17.48
N ARG A 179 13.54 8.71 -16.26
CA ARG A 179 14.38 8.05 -15.25
C ARG A 179 14.28 6.52 -15.28
N ASN A 180 13.81 5.95 -16.40
CA ASN A 180 13.67 4.50 -16.63
C ASN A 180 12.73 3.78 -15.65
N LYS A 181 11.76 4.49 -15.08
CA LYS A 181 10.73 3.90 -14.21
C LYS A 181 9.49 3.41 -14.97
N GLY A 182 9.43 3.57 -16.29
CA GLY A 182 8.25 3.24 -17.09
C GLY A 182 7.75 1.78 -16.94
N THR A 183 8.65 0.82 -16.76
CA THR A 183 8.32 -0.59 -16.51
C THR A 183 7.85 -0.89 -15.09
N HIS A 184 8.01 0.05 -14.17
CA HIS A 184 7.58 -0.04 -12.78
C HIS A 184 6.31 0.79 -12.52
N ILE A 185 5.60 1.18 -13.59
CA ILE A 185 4.37 1.96 -13.52
C ILE A 185 3.20 1.11 -13.96
N THR A 186 2.17 1.03 -13.13
CA THR A 186 0.84 0.58 -13.49
C THR A 186 -0.08 1.80 -13.53
N LEU A 187 -0.65 2.10 -14.71
CA LEU A 187 -1.61 3.20 -14.85
C LEU A 187 -3.04 2.68 -14.65
N ARG A 188 -3.73 3.23 -13.67
CA ARG A 188 -5.16 3.02 -13.47
C ARG A 188 -5.94 4.09 -14.22
N ILE A 189 -6.78 3.66 -15.18
CA ILE A 189 -7.61 4.54 -15.98
C ILE A 189 -9.07 4.17 -15.77
N PRO A 190 -9.78 4.85 -14.85
CA PRO A 190 -11.18 4.54 -14.58
C PRO A 190 -12.13 5.07 -15.66
N LEU A 191 -13.15 4.27 -16.00
CA LEU A 191 -14.37 4.80 -16.58
C LEU A 191 -15.19 5.45 -15.46
N ILE A 192 -15.32 6.79 -15.53
CA ILE A 192 -15.98 7.59 -14.48
C ILE A 192 -17.35 8.04 -15.00
N PRO A 193 -18.47 7.46 -14.48
CA PRO A 193 -19.80 7.82 -14.94
C PRO A 193 -20.06 9.33 -14.86
N GLY A 194 -20.53 9.91 -15.96
CA GLY A 194 -20.84 11.35 -16.06
C GLY A 194 -19.64 12.26 -16.35
N TYR A 195 -18.41 11.73 -16.43
CA TYR A 195 -17.19 12.52 -16.68
C TYR A 195 -16.39 12.10 -17.90
N ASN A 196 -16.29 10.79 -18.17
CA ASN A 196 -15.62 10.29 -19.36
C ASN A 196 -16.39 9.12 -19.99
N THR A 197 -16.02 8.76 -21.21
CA THR A 197 -16.60 7.64 -21.96
C THR A 197 -15.61 6.51 -22.13
N ALA A 198 -16.07 5.31 -22.53
CA ALA A 198 -15.20 4.18 -22.84
C ALA A 198 -14.22 4.49 -23.98
N GLU A 199 -14.64 5.30 -24.96
CA GLU A 199 -13.81 5.76 -26.07
C GLU A 199 -12.68 6.67 -25.58
N GLU A 200 -12.99 7.60 -24.67
CA GLU A 200 -11.99 8.49 -24.05
C GLU A 200 -11.00 7.69 -23.18
N VAL A 201 -11.45 6.67 -22.45
CA VAL A 201 -10.57 5.77 -21.69
C VAL A 201 -9.61 5.05 -22.64
N THR A 202 -10.12 4.49 -23.74
CA THR A 202 -9.31 3.81 -24.77
C THR A 202 -8.31 4.77 -25.42
N LYS A 203 -8.74 5.99 -25.75
CA LYS A 203 -7.88 7.03 -26.32
C LYS A 203 -6.75 7.40 -25.33
N THR A 204 -7.10 7.62 -24.07
CA THR A 204 -6.14 7.90 -22.98
C THR A 204 -5.11 6.79 -22.87
N GLN A 205 -5.53 5.52 -22.86
CA GLN A 205 -4.64 4.36 -22.83
C GLN A 205 -3.67 4.35 -24.02
N ASN A 206 -4.19 4.55 -25.23
CA ASN A 206 -3.37 4.56 -26.45
C ASN A 206 -2.33 5.69 -26.47
N GLU A 207 -2.67 6.86 -25.94
CA GLU A 207 -1.74 8.00 -25.83
C GLU A 207 -0.63 7.70 -24.82
N LEU A 208 -0.97 7.14 -23.66
CA LEU A 208 -0.01 6.77 -22.62
C LEU A 208 0.88 5.59 -23.04
N GLN A 209 0.34 4.65 -23.83
CA GLN A 209 1.13 3.57 -24.40
C GLN A 209 2.22 4.07 -25.34
N LYS A 210 1.94 5.12 -26.13
CA LYS A 210 2.96 5.78 -26.98
C LYS A 210 4.07 6.45 -26.19
N MET A 211 3.83 6.79 -24.93
CA MET A 211 4.84 7.32 -24.00
C MET A 211 5.73 6.23 -23.38
N GLY A 212 5.49 4.94 -23.70
CA GLY A 212 6.30 3.82 -23.22
C GLY A 212 5.73 3.08 -22.00
N ILE A 213 4.50 3.37 -21.60
CA ILE A 213 3.84 2.64 -20.51
C ILE A 213 3.24 1.35 -21.06
N THR A 214 3.41 0.24 -20.34
CA THR A 214 2.98 -1.10 -20.78
C THR A 214 1.94 -1.74 -19.88
N HIS A 215 1.80 -1.29 -18.63
CA HIS A 215 0.88 -1.88 -17.66
C HIS A 215 -0.29 -0.93 -17.38
N PHE A 216 -1.49 -1.42 -17.68
CA PHE A 216 -2.74 -0.67 -17.51
C PHE A 216 -3.76 -1.48 -16.70
N ASP A 217 -4.47 -0.80 -15.81
CA ASP A 217 -5.63 -1.29 -15.07
C ASP A 217 -6.82 -0.39 -15.41
N THR A 218 -7.77 -0.90 -16.17
CA THR A 218 -8.98 -0.18 -16.57
C THR A 218 -10.19 -0.78 -15.88
N PHE A 219 -11.00 0.07 -15.24
CA PHE A 219 -12.17 -0.38 -14.50
C PHE A 219 -13.27 0.69 -14.51
N THR A 220 -14.50 0.27 -14.21
CA THR A 220 -15.61 1.22 -14.03
C THR A 220 -15.64 1.69 -12.58
N TYR A 221 -15.68 3.00 -12.37
CA TYR A 221 -15.72 3.61 -11.05
C TYR A 221 -17.07 3.34 -10.37
N ILE A 222 -17.04 2.82 -9.15
CA ILE A 222 -18.24 2.52 -8.37
C ILE A 222 -18.67 3.78 -7.61
N THR A 223 -19.79 4.37 -8.02
CA THR A 223 -20.35 5.60 -7.42
C THR A 223 -21.30 5.34 -6.26
N ASN A 224 -21.89 4.13 -6.16
CA ASN A 224 -22.87 3.79 -5.14
C ASN A 224 -22.22 3.12 -3.93
N THR A 225 -22.37 3.75 -2.77
CA THR A 225 -21.91 3.25 -1.46
C THR A 225 -22.64 1.98 -0.99
N THR A 226 -23.75 1.61 -1.61
CA THR A 226 -24.60 0.46 -1.25
C THR A 226 -23.95 -0.90 -1.50
N HIS A 227 -22.99 -1.03 -2.42
CA HIS A 227 -22.28 -2.28 -2.67
C HIS A 227 -21.12 -2.57 -1.69
N ARG A 228 -20.73 -1.59 -0.88
CA ARG A 228 -19.63 -1.73 0.09
C ARG A 228 -19.95 -2.65 1.27
N ALA A 229 -21.24 -2.79 1.63
CA ALA A 229 -21.69 -3.53 2.81
C ALA A 229 -21.79 -5.06 2.58
N GLN A 230 -21.92 -5.52 1.33
CA GLN A 230 -22.17 -6.95 1.03
C GLN A 230 -20.93 -7.80 0.79
N SER A 231 -19.75 -7.20 0.60
CA SER A 231 -18.52 -7.95 0.29
C SER A 231 -17.72 -8.42 1.52
N ASN A 232 -17.96 -7.87 2.70
CA ASN A 232 -17.05 -7.99 3.84
C ASN A 232 -17.04 -9.37 4.53
N GLY A 233 -18.10 -10.18 4.47
CA GLY A 233 -18.15 -11.45 5.20
C GLY A 233 -17.48 -12.63 4.49
N LYS A 234 -17.62 -12.72 3.16
CA LYS A 234 -16.99 -13.79 2.36
C LYS A 234 -15.52 -13.50 2.07
N SER A 235 -15.15 -12.23 1.92
CA SER A 235 -13.79 -11.78 1.67
C SER A 235 -12.81 -12.10 2.80
N GLY A 236 -13.23 -11.94 4.06
CA GLY A 236 -12.37 -12.17 5.22
C GLY A 236 -11.90 -13.62 5.36
N LYS A 237 -12.79 -14.60 5.17
CA LYS A 237 -12.43 -16.02 5.22
C LYS A 237 -11.53 -16.42 4.05
N SER A 238 -11.75 -15.86 2.86
CA SER A 238 -10.91 -16.11 1.69
C SER A 238 -9.47 -15.65 1.95
N THR A 239 -9.28 -14.41 2.40
CA THR A 239 -7.96 -13.87 2.77
C THR A 239 -7.29 -14.72 3.84
N CYS A 240 -8.02 -15.06 4.92
CA CYS A 240 -7.49 -15.91 5.99
C CYS A 240 -7.00 -17.28 5.46
N ASN A 241 -7.73 -17.90 4.55
CA ASN A 241 -7.34 -19.18 3.96
C ASN A 241 -6.06 -19.04 3.09
N VAL A 242 -5.93 -17.96 2.34
CA VAL A 242 -4.70 -17.69 1.58
C VAL A 242 -3.51 -17.50 2.52
N LEU A 243 -3.65 -16.71 3.58
CA LEU A 243 -2.59 -16.49 4.57
C LEU A 243 -2.19 -17.80 5.28
N LYS A 244 -3.14 -18.68 5.58
CA LYS A 244 -2.85 -20.01 6.14
C LYS A 244 -2.02 -20.86 5.17
N LYS A 245 -2.38 -20.87 3.89
CA LYS A 245 -1.60 -21.58 2.86
C LYS A 245 -0.18 -21.02 2.75
N ILE A 246 -0.02 -19.69 2.76
CA ILE A 246 1.30 -19.06 2.74
C ILE A 246 2.11 -19.50 3.97
N ARG A 247 1.56 -19.47 5.17
CA ARG A 247 2.24 -19.97 6.38
C ARG A 247 2.66 -21.44 6.27
N THR A 248 1.79 -22.29 5.70
CA THR A 248 2.13 -23.70 5.46
C THR A 248 3.32 -23.84 4.52
N ILE A 249 3.32 -23.12 3.40
CA ILE A 249 4.45 -23.13 2.43
C ILE A 249 5.75 -22.66 3.10
N ILE A 250 5.71 -21.56 3.86
CA ILE A 250 6.88 -21.05 4.59
C ILE A 250 7.40 -22.10 5.58
N ALA A 251 6.51 -22.75 6.33
CA ALA A 251 6.89 -23.75 7.31
C ALA A 251 7.53 -24.98 6.66
N GLU A 252 6.92 -25.51 5.57
CA GLU A 252 7.44 -26.63 4.79
C GLU A 252 8.84 -26.33 4.23
N ALA A 253 9.02 -25.18 3.61
CA ALA A 253 10.30 -24.76 3.06
C ALA A 253 11.40 -24.62 4.10
N ASN A 254 11.05 -24.36 5.35
CA ASN A 254 11.99 -24.26 6.47
C ASN A 254 12.03 -25.53 7.33
N ASN A 255 11.43 -26.64 6.90
CA ASN A 255 11.33 -27.90 7.66
C ASN A 255 10.78 -27.69 9.07
N ILE A 256 9.75 -26.84 9.23
CA ILE A 256 9.07 -26.56 10.49
C ILE A 256 7.75 -27.34 10.50
N PRO A 257 7.53 -28.26 11.45
CA PRO A 257 6.23 -28.91 11.60
C PRO A 257 5.15 -27.88 11.94
N TYR A 258 4.19 -27.67 11.03
CA TYR A 258 3.13 -26.68 11.18
C TYR A 258 1.81 -27.22 10.65
N THR A 259 0.77 -27.10 11.45
CA THR A 259 -0.62 -27.38 11.03
C THR A 259 -1.49 -26.19 11.38
N PRO A 260 -2.12 -25.53 10.39
CA PRO A 260 -2.98 -24.39 10.66
C PRO A 260 -4.17 -24.75 11.54
N VAL A 261 -4.42 -23.95 12.56
CA VAL A 261 -5.58 -24.17 13.45
C VAL A 261 -6.88 -23.89 12.70
N LEU A 262 -7.90 -24.74 12.91
CA LEU A 262 -9.23 -24.50 12.35
C LEU A 262 -9.84 -23.24 12.95
N CYS A 263 -10.24 -22.31 12.07
CA CYS A 263 -10.88 -21.08 12.50
C CYS A 263 -12.36 -21.31 12.83
N THR A 264 -12.74 -21.09 14.08
CA THR A 264 -14.12 -21.21 14.57
C THR A 264 -14.85 -19.85 14.60
N HIS A 265 -14.17 -18.75 14.27
CA HIS A 265 -14.80 -17.43 14.27
C HIS A 265 -15.81 -17.27 13.16
N THR A 266 -16.98 -16.76 13.50
CA THR A 266 -18.07 -16.42 12.55
C THR A 266 -17.73 -15.19 11.71
N LEU A 267 -17.04 -14.21 12.31
CA LEU A 267 -16.58 -12.99 11.66
C LEU A 267 -15.04 -13.06 11.53
N CYS A 268 -14.56 -13.18 10.31
CA CYS A 268 -13.13 -13.20 10.03
C CYS A 268 -12.60 -11.78 9.80
N THR A 269 -11.57 -11.40 10.55
CA THR A 269 -10.89 -10.12 10.44
C THR A 269 -9.68 -10.16 9.49
N MET A 270 -9.76 -10.93 8.42
CA MET A 270 -8.75 -11.03 7.36
C MET A 270 -7.31 -11.32 7.88
N GLY A 271 -7.18 -12.23 8.84
CA GLY A 271 -5.88 -12.58 9.41
C GLY A 271 -5.43 -11.71 10.60
N ASN A 272 -6.19 -10.68 10.98
CA ASN A 272 -5.88 -9.79 12.12
C ASN A 272 -6.50 -10.27 13.44
N CYS A 273 -7.00 -11.48 13.51
CA CYS A 273 -7.54 -12.01 14.77
C CYS A 273 -6.42 -12.59 15.66
N PRO A 274 -6.62 -12.65 16.99
CA PRO A 274 -5.60 -13.14 17.92
C PRO A 274 -5.09 -14.55 17.61
N MET A 275 -5.92 -15.40 17.00
CA MET A 275 -5.51 -16.75 16.61
C MET A 275 -4.51 -16.71 15.43
N CYS A 276 -4.83 -15.95 14.37
CA CYS A 276 -3.94 -15.81 13.23
C CYS A 276 -2.62 -15.11 13.60
N GLU A 277 -2.68 -14.13 14.48
CA GLU A 277 -1.48 -13.43 14.96
C GLU A 277 -0.60 -14.31 15.84
N LYS A 278 -1.17 -15.19 16.67
CA LYS A 278 -0.41 -16.18 17.45
C LYS A 278 0.29 -17.19 16.53
N GLU A 279 -0.39 -17.70 15.50
CA GLU A 279 0.22 -18.62 14.53
C GLU A 279 1.37 -17.93 13.77
N LEU A 280 1.18 -16.69 13.36
CA LEU A 280 2.20 -15.88 12.67
C LEU A 280 3.42 -15.65 13.56
N ALA A 281 3.19 -15.19 14.79
CA ALA A 281 4.27 -14.92 15.76
C ALA A 281 5.04 -16.21 16.09
N TRP A 282 4.33 -17.33 16.29
CA TRP A 282 4.98 -18.64 16.55
C TRP A 282 5.86 -19.06 15.36
N LEU A 283 5.35 -18.98 14.13
CA LEU A 283 6.11 -19.37 12.94
C LEU A 283 7.34 -18.49 12.75
N THR A 284 7.20 -17.16 12.92
CA THR A 284 8.32 -16.21 12.88
C THR A 284 9.38 -16.57 13.92
N GLN A 285 8.99 -16.92 15.13
CA GLN A 285 9.91 -17.37 16.18
C GLN A 285 10.67 -18.65 15.78
N GLN A 286 9.98 -19.66 15.22
CA GLN A 286 10.61 -20.90 14.78
C GLN A 286 11.66 -20.68 13.66
N ILE A 287 11.35 -19.77 12.71
CA ILE A 287 12.26 -19.40 11.64
C ILE A 287 13.52 -18.74 12.22
N ASN A 288 13.34 -17.79 13.13
CA ASN A 288 14.45 -17.07 13.78
C ASN A 288 15.36 -18.01 14.60
N LEU A 289 14.78 -19.00 15.31
CA LEU A 289 15.54 -19.99 16.06
C LEU A 289 16.38 -20.90 15.17
N LYS A 290 15.94 -21.15 13.93
CA LYS A 290 16.70 -21.96 12.97
C LYS A 290 17.73 -21.17 12.18
N ASN A 291 17.79 -19.85 12.31
CA ASN A 291 18.56 -18.96 11.42
C ASN A 291 18.28 -19.27 9.93
N ALA A 292 17.08 -19.73 9.63
CA ALA A 292 16.70 -20.17 8.31
C ALA A 292 16.36 -18.96 7.43
N PRO A 293 16.71 -18.98 6.13
CA PRO A 293 16.25 -17.97 5.20
C PRO A 293 14.73 -18.06 5.07
N ILE A 294 14.09 -16.92 4.92
CA ILE A 294 12.72 -16.87 4.44
C ILE A 294 12.82 -16.97 2.92
N LEU A 295 12.07 -17.85 2.31
CA LEU A 295 12.05 -18.10 0.85
C LEU A 295 11.73 -16.86 0.05
#